data_01d69fc6f80175d0ee7b14dedc2bd67a
#
_entry.id   01d69fc6f80175d0ee7b14dedc2bd67a
#
_cell.length_a   1.000
_cell.length_b   1.000
_cell.length_c   1.000
_cell.angle_alpha   90.00
_cell.angle_beta   90.00
_cell.angle_gamma   90.00
#
_symmetry.space_group_name_H-M   'P 1'
#
loop_
_entity.id
_entity.type
_entity.pdbx_description
1 polymer ?
#
loop_
_entity_poly.entity_id
_entity_poly.type
_entity_poly.pdbx_seq_one_letter_code
_entity_poly.pdbx_strand_id
1 'polypeptide(L)'
;RVEENARNAKQANVEAQKVKAGTQESSRYMEDMLCAMMEISDSSKEIIKIIKTIEDISFQTNILALNAAVEAARAGAQGRGFSVVAGEIRKLANQASAASKNTAAFIEKNLRNIENGKNTANKTAGALAEAVRGVDRITNALNTIAGASEGQAAAVRQVMESMNEISCVIQSNSSTAEESAAASEELSSQAQLLSYLAEQFKLKELQECI
;
A
#
# COMPACT_ATOMS: atom_id res chain seq x y z
N ARG A 1 -9.24 -19.02 19.17
CA ARG A 1 -8.47 -17.76 19.02
C ARG A 1 -7.24 -17.93 18.14
N VAL A 2 -6.37 -18.94 18.37
CA VAL A 2 -5.16 -19.15 17.56
C VAL A 2 -5.51 -19.49 16.11
N GLU A 3 -6.49 -20.36 15.86
CA GLU A 3 -6.98 -20.69 14.52
C GLU A 3 -7.67 -19.50 13.85
N GLU A 4 -8.32 -18.66 14.63
CA GLU A 4 -8.92 -17.40 14.17
C GLU A 4 -7.85 -16.41 13.70
N ASN A 5 -6.73 -16.30 14.44
CA ASN A 5 -5.60 -15.47 14.05
C ASN A 5 -4.99 -15.95 12.71
N ALA A 6 -4.82 -17.25 12.52
CA ALA A 6 -4.34 -17.81 11.26
C ALA A 6 -5.29 -17.49 10.08
N ARG A 7 -6.60 -17.60 10.31
CA ARG A 7 -7.62 -17.26 9.32
C ARG A 7 -7.61 -15.78 8.98
N ASN A 8 -7.57 -14.92 10.00
CA ASN A 8 -7.53 -13.47 9.83
C ASN A 8 -6.28 -13.02 9.07
N ALA A 9 -5.12 -13.61 9.36
CA ALA A 9 -3.87 -13.34 8.64
C ALA A 9 -3.97 -13.75 7.16
N LYS A 10 -4.56 -14.91 6.85
CA LYS A 10 -4.80 -15.35 5.47
C LYS A 10 -5.77 -14.41 4.74
N GLN A 11 -6.83 -13.98 5.39
CA GLN A 11 -7.79 -13.04 4.80
C GLN A 11 -7.15 -11.68 4.55
N ALA A 12 -6.40 -11.14 5.51
CA ALA A 12 -5.67 -9.88 5.36
C ALA A 12 -4.63 -9.97 4.22
N ASN A 13 -4.00 -11.13 4.01
CA ASN A 13 -3.08 -11.36 2.89
C ASN A 13 -3.80 -11.24 1.53
N VAL A 14 -5.01 -11.81 1.41
CA VAL A 14 -5.82 -11.68 0.18
C VAL A 14 -6.16 -10.21 -0.10
N GLU A 15 -6.55 -9.45 0.92
CA GLU A 15 -6.83 -8.02 0.74
C GLU A 15 -5.56 -7.22 0.41
N ALA A 16 -4.42 -7.53 1.02
CA ALA A 16 -3.13 -6.92 0.69
C ALA A 16 -2.77 -7.14 -0.79
N GLN A 17 -2.98 -8.35 -1.32
CA GLN A 17 -2.74 -8.64 -2.73
C GLN A 17 -3.66 -7.86 -3.68
N LYS A 18 -4.93 -7.65 -3.32
CA LYS A 18 -5.84 -6.78 -4.09
C LYS A 18 -5.35 -5.33 -4.11
N VAL A 19 -4.92 -4.81 -2.95
CA VAL A 19 -4.33 -3.47 -2.85
C VAL A 19 -3.08 -3.36 -3.72
N LYS A 20 -2.21 -4.37 -3.71
CA LYS A 20 -1.03 -4.43 -4.57
C LYS A 20 -1.40 -4.33 -6.05
N ALA A 21 -2.35 -5.15 -6.50
CA ALA A 21 -2.80 -5.15 -7.89
C ALA A 21 -3.37 -3.78 -8.31
N GLY A 22 -4.25 -3.17 -7.50
CA GLY A 22 -4.80 -1.83 -7.78
C GLY A 22 -3.73 -0.73 -7.77
N THR A 23 -2.71 -0.85 -6.92
CA THR A 23 -1.59 0.10 -6.89
C THR A 23 -0.70 -0.04 -8.13
N GLN A 24 -0.47 -1.26 -8.62
CA GLN A 24 0.26 -1.52 -9.86
C GLN A 24 -0.49 -0.98 -11.09
N GLU A 25 -1.80 -1.15 -11.12
CA GLU A 25 -2.65 -0.56 -12.18
C GLU A 25 -2.60 0.97 -12.14
N SER A 26 -2.66 1.57 -10.95
CA SER A 26 -2.50 3.02 -10.78
C SER A 26 -1.13 3.52 -11.26
N SER A 27 -0.07 2.73 -11.05
CA SER A 27 1.27 3.04 -11.58
C SER A 27 1.28 3.06 -13.11
N ARG A 28 0.58 2.13 -13.76
CA ARG A 28 0.44 2.12 -15.23
C ARG A 28 -0.29 3.37 -15.72
N TYR A 29 -1.37 3.78 -15.05
CA TYR A 29 -2.05 5.03 -15.41
C TYR A 29 -1.16 6.27 -15.26
N MET A 30 -0.23 6.28 -14.31
CA MET A 30 0.77 7.36 -14.21
C MET A 30 1.75 7.35 -15.38
N GLU A 31 2.18 6.20 -15.87
CA GLU A 31 3.02 6.08 -17.08
C GLU A 31 2.28 6.58 -18.32
N ASP A 32 1.02 6.15 -18.51
CA ASP A 32 0.19 6.59 -19.62
C ASP A 32 -0.02 8.12 -19.58
N MET A 33 -0.25 8.69 -18.39
CA MET A 33 -0.37 10.13 -18.19
C MET A 33 0.91 10.88 -18.52
N LEU A 34 2.07 10.34 -18.16
CA LEU A 34 3.36 10.92 -18.51
C LEU A 34 3.59 10.90 -20.02
N CYS A 35 3.23 9.84 -20.73
CA CYS A 35 3.28 9.74 -22.18
C CYS A 35 2.38 10.82 -22.82
N ALA A 36 1.13 10.94 -22.36
CA ALA A 36 0.21 11.96 -22.87
C ALA A 36 0.73 13.39 -22.64
N MET A 37 1.33 13.66 -21.47
CA MET A 37 1.94 14.97 -21.21
C MET A 37 3.15 15.25 -22.10
N MET A 38 3.93 14.24 -22.49
CA MET A 38 5.02 14.39 -23.45
C MET A 38 4.48 14.76 -24.83
N GLU A 39 3.45 14.09 -25.30
CA GLU A 39 2.79 14.39 -26.60
C GLU A 39 2.22 15.82 -26.62
N ILE A 40 1.57 16.25 -25.53
CA ILE A 40 1.06 17.63 -25.41
C ILE A 40 2.22 18.64 -25.42
N SER A 41 3.32 18.33 -24.73
CA SER A 41 4.52 19.17 -24.74
C SER A 41 5.08 19.35 -26.16
N ASP A 42 5.22 18.25 -26.89
CA ASP A 42 5.79 18.28 -28.24
C ASP A 42 4.86 18.97 -29.22
N SER A 43 3.55 18.72 -29.16
CA SER A 43 2.56 19.46 -29.95
C SER A 43 2.59 20.96 -29.64
N SER A 44 2.75 21.36 -28.39
CA SER A 44 2.87 22.75 -27.97
C SER A 44 4.12 23.42 -28.55
N LYS A 45 5.24 22.72 -28.62
CA LYS A 45 6.48 23.22 -29.27
C LYS A 45 6.28 23.44 -30.78
N GLU A 46 5.55 22.53 -31.45
CA GLU A 46 5.21 22.71 -32.87
C GLU A 46 4.32 23.94 -33.08
N ILE A 47 3.33 24.17 -32.21
CA ILE A 47 2.49 25.37 -32.26
C ILE A 47 3.34 26.63 -32.12
N ILE A 48 4.36 26.69 -31.26
CA ILE A 48 5.27 27.81 -31.13
C ILE A 48 5.98 28.12 -32.47
N LYS A 49 6.42 27.09 -33.20
CA LYS A 49 7.05 27.25 -34.51
C LYS A 49 6.07 27.88 -35.51
N ILE A 50 4.81 27.39 -35.52
CA ILE A 50 3.76 27.95 -36.39
C ILE A 50 3.49 29.43 -36.04
N ILE A 51 3.34 29.75 -34.75
CA ILE A 51 3.12 31.12 -34.29
C ILE A 51 4.26 32.05 -34.69
N LYS A 52 5.51 31.59 -34.60
CA LYS A 52 6.67 32.35 -35.06
C LYS A 52 6.60 32.63 -36.57
N THR A 53 6.21 31.63 -37.36
CA THR A 53 6.00 31.82 -38.82
C THR A 53 4.90 32.87 -39.11
N ILE A 54 3.79 32.86 -38.32
CA ILE A 54 2.72 33.85 -38.45
C ILE A 54 3.22 35.26 -38.07
N GLU A 55 4.06 35.38 -37.05
CA GLU A 55 4.67 36.64 -36.66
C GLU A 55 5.56 37.19 -37.79
N ASP A 56 6.39 36.34 -38.42
CA ASP A 56 7.25 36.69 -39.54
C ASP A 56 6.43 37.12 -40.76
N ILE A 57 5.33 36.42 -41.10
CA ILE A 57 4.40 36.79 -42.16
C ILE A 57 3.74 38.15 -41.86
N SER A 58 3.31 38.36 -40.63
CA SER A 58 2.70 39.60 -40.19
C SER A 58 3.69 40.77 -40.32
N PHE A 59 4.94 40.56 -39.95
CA PHE A 59 6.00 41.56 -40.15
C PHE A 59 6.24 41.88 -41.63
N GLN A 60 6.37 40.86 -42.50
CA GLN A 60 6.52 41.04 -43.94
C GLN A 60 5.33 41.78 -44.53
N THR A 61 4.10 41.42 -44.11
CA THR A 61 2.88 42.09 -44.56
C THR A 61 2.85 43.54 -44.13
N ASN A 62 3.31 43.89 -42.95
CA ASN A 62 3.42 45.26 -42.46
C ASN A 62 4.41 46.06 -43.30
N ILE A 63 5.57 45.47 -43.70
CA ILE A 63 6.55 46.08 -44.55
C ILE A 63 5.99 46.28 -45.99
N LEU A 64 5.30 45.28 -46.56
CA LEU A 64 4.65 45.36 -47.85
C LEU A 64 3.58 46.47 -47.88
N ALA A 65 2.77 46.57 -46.86
CA ALA A 65 1.76 47.60 -46.70
C ALA A 65 2.38 49.02 -46.60
N LEU A 66 3.51 49.13 -45.85
CA LEU A 66 4.24 50.39 -45.79
C LEU A 66 4.76 50.81 -47.12
N ASN A 67 5.37 49.89 -47.87
CA ASN A 67 5.87 50.18 -49.25
C ASN A 67 4.73 50.60 -50.19
N ALA A 68 3.57 49.91 -50.12
CA ALA A 68 2.37 50.26 -50.90
C ALA A 68 1.83 51.67 -50.54
N ALA A 69 1.82 52.03 -49.25
CA ALA A 69 1.39 53.35 -48.80
C ALA A 69 2.32 54.44 -49.28
N VAL A 70 3.63 54.21 -49.32
CA VAL A 70 4.63 55.14 -49.85
C VAL A 70 4.41 55.35 -51.33
N GLU A 71 4.20 54.26 -52.11
CA GLU A 71 4.00 54.39 -53.58
C GLU A 71 2.64 55.06 -53.93
N ALA A 72 1.61 54.74 -53.11
CA ALA A 72 0.31 55.42 -53.20
C ALA A 72 0.43 56.94 -52.95
N ALA A 73 1.23 57.35 -51.98
CA ALA A 73 1.51 58.76 -51.72
C ALA A 73 2.28 59.40 -52.86
N ARG A 74 3.18 58.67 -53.51
CA ARG A 74 3.95 59.10 -54.66
C ARG A 74 3.08 59.34 -55.91
N ALA A 75 1.98 58.57 -56.07
CA ALA A 75 0.99 58.74 -57.15
C ALA A 75 0.03 59.92 -56.94
N GLY A 76 0.15 60.63 -55.83
CA GLY A 76 -0.62 61.83 -55.51
C GLY A 76 -2.13 61.62 -55.44
N ALA A 77 -2.92 62.46 -56.19
CA ALA A 77 -4.38 62.39 -56.09
C ALA A 77 -4.96 61.03 -56.56
N GLN A 78 -4.32 60.35 -57.52
CA GLN A 78 -4.76 59.06 -58.07
C GLN A 78 -4.50 57.88 -57.09
N GLY A 79 -3.57 58.04 -56.14
CA GLY A 79 -3.21 57.03 -55.18
C GLY A 79 -4.02 57.04 -53.90
N ARG A 80 -4.94 57.98 -53.65
CA ARG A 80 -5.67 58.17 -52.39
C ARG A 80 -6.41 56.89 -51.96
N GLY A 81 -7.11 56.20 -52.85
CA GLY A 81 -7.83 54.93 -52.50
C GLY A 81 -6.88 53.80 -52.09
N PHE A 82 -5.74 53.68 -52.78
CA PHE A 82 -4.71 52.72 -52.46
C PHE A 82 -4.02 53.00 -51.09
N SER A 83 -3.82 54.25 -50.76
CA SER A 83 -3.24 54.66 -49.46
C SER A 83 -4.14 54.25 -48.30
N VAL A 84 -5.47 54.34 -48.40
CA VAL A 84 -6.42 53.88 -47.37
C VAL A 84 -6.35 52.36 -47.18
N VAL A 85 -6.33 51.61 -48.32
CA VAL A 85 -6.22 50.13 -48.27
C VAL A 85 -4.89 49.69 -47.65
N ALA A 86 -3.78 50.35 -48.08
CA ALA A 86 -2.47 50.06 -47.50
C ALA A 86 -2.43 50.33 -45.95
N GLY A 87 -3.07 51.44 -45.53
CA GLY A 87 -3.22 51.75 -44.12
C GLY A 87 -4.00 50.64 -43.31
N GLU A 88 -5.09 50.13 -43.90
CA GLU A 88 -5.89 49.10 -43.27
C GLU A 88 -5.14 47.75 -43.23
N ILE A 89 -4.42 47.38 -44.32
CA ILE A 89 -3.57 46.16 -44.33
C ILE A 89 -2.48 46.26 -43.27
N ARG A 90 -1.86 47.42 -43.09
CA ARG A 90 -0.84 47.66 -42.07
C ARG A 90 -1.41 47.51 -40.67
N LYS A 91 -2.61 48.00 -40.41
CA LYS A 91 -3.31 47.86 -39.14
C LYS A 91 -3.61 46.37 -38.83
N LEU A 92 -4.13 45.64 -39.82
CA LEU A 92 -4.38 44.21 -39.71
C LEU A 92 -3.11 43.39 -39.41
N ALA A 93 -2.00 43.70 -40.10
CA ALA A 93 -0.70 43.09 -39.89
C ALA A 93 -0.19 43.30 -38.44
N ASN A 94 -0.32 44.53 -37.92
CA ASN A 94 0.04 44.82 -36.54
C ASN A 94 -0.84 44.09 -35.53
N GLN A 95 -2.14 43.98 -35.79
CA GLN A 95 -3.06 43.21 -34.94
C GLN A 95 -2.72 41.72 -34.96
N ALA A 96 -2.42 41.15 -36.14
CA ALA A 96 -1.99 39.77 -36.28
C ALA A 96 -0.69 39.49 -35.51
N SER A 97 0.31 40.37 -35.60
CA SER A 97 1.55 40.26 -34.83
C SER A 97 1.31 40.31 -33.32
N ALA A 98 0.46 41.21 -32.84
CA ALA A 98 0.11 41.30 -31.42
C ALA A 98 -0.62 40.03 -30.91
N ALA A 99 -1.57 39.51 -31.71
CA ALA A 99 -2.28 38.28 -31.42
C ALA A 99 -1.32 37.06 -31.38
N SER A 100 -0.38 36.96 -32.30
CA SER A 100 0.65 35.93 -32.33
C SER A 100 1.52 35.97 -31.10
N LYS A 101 2.03 37.13 -30.67
CA LYS A 101 2.82 37.30 -29.44
C LYS A 101 2.04 36.86 -28.19
N ASN A 102 0.77 37.27 -28.09
CA ASN A 102 -0.07 36.84 -26.98
C ASN A 102 -0.26 35.30 -26.96
N THR A 103 -0.50 34.71 -28.14
CA THR A 103 -0.65 33.25 -28.24
C THR A 103 0.64 32.53 -27.88
N ALA A 104 1.81 33.00 -28.30
CA ALA A 104 3.10 32.44 -27.91
C ALA A 104 3.28 32.44 -26.38
N ALA A 105 2.96 33.56 -25.72
CA ALA A 105 3.04 33.66 -24.27
C ALA A 105 2.09 32.65 -23.54
N PHE A 106 0.89 32.43 -24.10
CA PHE A 106 -0.03 31.40 -23.58
C PHE A 106 0.55 29.98 -23.71
N ILE A 107 1.10 29.65 -24.87
CA ILE A 107 1.69 28.33 -25.11
C ILE A 107 2.92 28.10 -24.20
N GLU A 108 3.78 29.11 -24.01
CA GLU A 108 4.89 29.01 -23.07
C GLU A 108 4.42 28.80 -21.64
N LYS A 109 3.34 29.46 -21.22
CA LYS A 109 2.72 29.21 -19.90
C LYS A 109 2.21 27.77 -19.77
N ASN A 110 1.57 27.26 -20.84
CA ASN A 110 1.09 25.88 -20.89
C ASN A 110 2.24 24.87 -20.78
N LEU A 111 3.37 25.11 -21.49
CA LEU A 111 4.56 24.27 -21.39
C LEU A 111 5.10 24.19 -19.94
N ARG A 112 5.13 25.32 -19.23
CA ARG A 112 5.52 25.34 -17.82
C ARG A 112 4.54 24.52 -16.94
N ASN A 113 3.24 24.63 -17.21
CA ASN A 113 2.22 23.84 -16.48
C ASN A 113 2.36 22.34 -16.76
N ILE A 114 2.64 21.95 -18.00
CA ILE A 114 2.89 20.57 -18.40
C ILE A 114 4.12 20.01 -17.66
N GLU A 115 5.21 20.77 -17.60
CA GLU A 115 6.42 20.35 -16.89
C GLU A 115 6.17 20.18 -15.40
N ASN A 116 5.41 21.08 -14.77
CA ASN A 116 4.96 20.92 -13.37
C ASN A 116 4.09 19.68 -13.19
N GLY A 117 3.20 19.41 -14.14
CA GLY A 117 2.36 18.20 -14.16
C GLY A 117 3.18 16.93 -14.24
N LYS A 118 4.18 16.88 -15.14
CA LYS A 118 5.14 15.77 -15.25
C LYS A 118 5.89 15.52 -13.96
N ASN A 119 6.39 16.58 -13.31
CA ASN A 119 7.07 16.47 -12.05
C ASN A 119 6.18 15.90 -10.94
N THR A 120 4.91 16.32 -10.91
CA THR A 120 3.93 15.79 -9.94
C THR A 120 3.60 14.34 -10.23
N ALA A 121 3.40 13.97 -11.49
CA ALA A 121 3.15 12.59 -11.90
C ALA A 121 4.31 11.65 -11.54
N ASN A 122 5.56 12.07 -11.78
CA ASN A 122 6.74 11.31 -11.40
C ASN A 122 6.84 11.10 -9.88
N LYS A 123 6.55 12.12 -9.07
CA LYS A 123 6.49 11.97 -7.60
C LYS A 123 5.41 10.99 -7.18
N THR A 124 4.24 11.04 -7.82
CA THR A 124 3.13 10.11 -7.54
C THR A 124 3.50 8.68 -7.92
N ALA A 125 4.12 8.46 -9.08
CA ALA A 125 4.62 7.15 -9.50
C ALA A 125 5.65 6.58 -8.50
N GLY A 126 6.56 7.42 -8.01
CA GLY A 126 7.51 7.04 -6.95
C GLY A 126 6.83 6.63 -5.65
N ALA A 127 5.80 7.36 -5.22
CA ALA A 127 5.01 7.02 -4.02
C ALA A 127 4.22 5.71 -4.18
N LEU A 128 3.66 5.45 -5.38
CA LEU A 128 2.98 4.20 -5.68
C LEU A 128 3.96 3.01 -5.65
N ALA A 129 5.15 3.16 -6.20
CA ALA A 129 6.19 2.13 -6.14
C ALA A 129 6.60 1.82 -4.69
N GLU A 130 6.69 2.83 -3.81
CA GLU A 130 6.96 2.62 -2.38
C GLU A 130 5.77 1.93 -1.69
N ALA A 131 4.54 2.27 -2.05
CA ALA A 131 3.34 1.60 -1.54
C ALA A 131 3.34 0.10 -1.89
N VAL A 132 3.70 -0.28 -3.13
CA VAL A 132 3.84 -1.69 -3.54
C VAL A 132 4.86 -2.41 -2.67
N ARG A 133 6.05 -1.82 -2.45
CA ARG A 133 7.06 -2.39 -1.54
C ARG A 133 6.55 -2.52 -0.10
N GLY A 134 5.74 -1.56 0.35
CA GLY A 134 5.07 -1.60 1.66
C GLY A 134 4.13 -2.79 1.77
N VAL A 135 3.30 -3.02 0.76
CA VAL A 135 2.38 -4.17 0.71
C VAL A 135 3.13 -5.50 0.69
N ASP A 136 4.26 -5.60 -0.01
CA ASP A 136 5.08 -6.82 -0.01
C ASP A 136 5.61 -7.14 1.40
N ARG A 137 6.06 -6.13 2.16
CA ARG A 137 6.46 -6.32 3.57
C ARG A 137 5.30 -6.79 4.44
N ILE A 138 4.11 -6.21 4.26
CA ILE A 138 2.90 -6.63 4.98
C ILE A 138 2.53 -8.07 4.65
N THR A 139 2.53 -8.47 3.39
CA THR A 139 2.25 -9.83 2.92
C THR A 139 3.20 -10.85 3.57
N ASN A 140 4.49 -10.54 3.63
CA ASN A 140 5.48 -11.41 4.28
C ASN A 140 5.23 -11.53 5.79
N ALA A 141 4.89 -10.44 6.47
CA ALA A 141 4.55 -10.47 7.89
C ALA A 141 3.28 -11.28 8.16
N LEU A 142 2.25 -11.14 7.32
CA LEU A 142 1.00 -11.91 7.43
C LEU A 142 1.23 -13.42 7.24
N ASN A 143 2.09 -13.81 6.30
CA ASN A 143 2.47 -15.22 6.10
C ASN A 143 3.20 -15.76 7.34
N THR A 144 4.08 -14.98 7.95
CA THR A 144 4.77 -15.34 9.18
C THR A 144 3.77 -15.51 10.33
N ILE A 145 2.81 -14.60 10.49
CA ILE A 145 1.75 -14.69 11.52
C ILE A 145 0.89 -15.93 11.31
N ALA A 146 0.48 -16.21 10.08
CA ALA A 146 -0.32 -17.39 9.75
C ALA A 146 0.42 -18.68 10.13
N GLY A 147 1.69 -18.82 9.72
CA GLY A 147 2.52 -19.99 10.05
C GLY A 147 2.78 -20.13 11.56
N ALA A 148 3.07 -19.03 12.26
CA ALA A 148 3.25 -19.06 13.72
C ALA A 148 1.96 -19.46 14.43
N SER A 149 0.81 -18.96 13.98
CA SER A 149 -0.50 -19.33 14.55
C SER A 149 -0.83 -20.81 14.30
N GLU A 150 -0.52 -21.37 13.14
CA GLU A 150 -0.68 -22.80 12.86
C GLU A 150 0.21 -23.66 13.79
N GLY A 151 1.46 -23.24 13.98
CA GLY A 151 2.38 -23.88 14.93
C GLY A 151 1.87 -23.81 16.38
N GLN A 152 1.36 -22.66 16.81
CA GLN A 152 0.74 -22.50 18.12
C GLN A 152 -0.49 -23.41 18.31
N ALA A 153 -1.34 -23.53 17.28
CA ALA A 153 -2.50 -24.41 17.33
C ALA A 153 -2.08 -25.90 17.51
N ALA A 154 -1.01 -26.32 16.86
CA ALA A 154 -0.45 -27.66 17.05
C ALA A 154 0.09 -27.85 18.47
N ALA A 155 0.86 -26.90 19.01
CA ALA A 155 1.38 -26.94 20.36
C ALA A 155 0.26 -26.98 21.42
N VAL A 156 -0.81 -26.18 21.24
CA VAL A 156 -1.98 -26.20 22.14
C VAL A 156 -2.66 -27.59 22.14
N ARG A 157 -2.81 -28.22 20.97
CA ARG A 157 -3.36 -29.61 20.90
C ARG A 157 -2.50 -30.59 21.67
N GLN A 158 -1.18 -30.51 21.53
CA GLN A 158 -0.26 -31.36 22.28
C GLN A 158 -0.35 -31.15 23.81
N VAL A 159 -0.46 -29.88 24.24
CA VAL A 159 -0.69 -29.58 25.67
C VAL A 159 -2.02 -30.16 26.17
N MET A 160 -3.09 -30.09 25.37
CA MET A 160 -4.38 -30.67 25.73
C MET A 160 -4.30 -32.22 25.85
N GLU A 161 -3.57 -32.88 24.97
CA GLU A 161 -3.30 -34.33 25.06
C GLU A 161 -2.57 -34.69 26.36
N SER A 162 -1.47 -33.97 26.68
CA SER A 162 -0.72 -34.16 27.92
C SER A 162 -1.57 -33.89 29.17
N MET A 163 -2.45 -32.87 29.13
CA MET A 163 -3.40 -32.61 30.24
C MET A 163 -4.40 -33.74 30.43
N ASN A 164 -4.87 -34.39 29.36
CA ASN A 164 -5.73 -35.58 29.48
C ASN A 164 -4.99 -36.76 30.12
N GLU A 165 -3.72 -37.00 29.71
CA GLU A 165 -2.88 -38.04 30.35
C GLU A 165 -2.67 -37.76 31.84
N ILE A 166 -2.35 -36.53 32.22
CA ILE A 166 -2.22 -36.11 33.62
C ILE A 166 -3.53 -36.36 34.39
N SER A 167 -4.69 -36.05 33.80
CA SER A 167 -5.99 -36.30 34.41
C SER A 167 -6.22 -37.78 34.68
N CYS A 168 -5.85 -38.69 33.77
CA CYS A 168 -5.90 -40.12 33.93
C CYS A 168 -4.99 -40.58 35.08
N VAL A 169 -3.76 -40.04 35.17
CA VAL A 169 -2.82 -40.37 36.27
C VAL A 169 -3.36 -39.88 37.61
N ILE A 170 -3.95 -38.68 37.69
CA ILE A 170 -4.58 -38.17 38.91
C ILE A 170 -5.72 -39.10 39.36
N GLN A 171 -6.57 -39.57 38.44
CA GLN A 171 -7.66 -40.48 38.75
C GLN A 171 -7.14 -41.82 39.28
N SER A 172 -6.10 -42.39 38.65
CA SER A 172 -5.44 -43.61 39.10
C SER A 172 -4.82 -43.43 40.48
N ASN A 173 -4.12 -42.33 40.73
CA ASN A 173 -3.53 -42.02 42.03
C ASN A 173 -4.60 -41.89 43.14
N SER A 174 -5.74 -41.26 42.83
CA SER A 174 -6.85 -41.17 43.78
C SER A 174 -7.40 -42.55 44.17
N SER A 175 -7.60 -43.45 43.18
CA SER A 175 -8.05 -44.81 43.41
C SER A 175 -7.03 -45.59 44.26
N THR A 176 -5.73 -45.47 43.95
CA THR A 176 -4.66 -46.11 44.71
C THR A 176 -4.59 -45.58 46.16
N ALA A 177 -4.84 -44.27 46.36
CA ALA A 177 -4.88 -43.67 47.70
C ALA A 177 -6.07 -44.19 48.50
N GLU A 178 -7.26 -44.34 47.88
CA GLU A 178 -8.44 -44.95 48.51
C GLU A 178 -8.19 -46.42 48.91
N GLU A 179 -7.62 -47.23 48.01
CA GLU A 179 -7.24 -48.63 48.31
C GLU A 179 -6.20 -48.68 49.41
N SER A 180 -5.20 -47.79 49.42
CA SER A 180 -4.19 -47.76 50.50
C SER A 180 -4.78 -47.38 51.86
N ALA A 181 -5.73 -46.43 51.87
CA ALA A 181 -6.45 -46.09 53.12
C ALA A 181 -7.27 -47.24 53.63
N ALA A 182 -8.01 -47.92 52.75
CA ALA A 182 -8.79 -49.13 53.15
C ALA A 182 -7.89 -50.27 53.71
N ALA A 183 -6.76 -50.51 53.00
CA ALA A 183 -5.79 -51.53 53.51
C ALA A 183 -5.16 -51.14 54.88
N SER A 184 -4.92 -49.84 55.09
CA SER A 184 -4.40 -49.31 56.34
C SER A 184 -5.43 -49.50 57.51
N GLU A 185 -6.71 -49.24 57.22
CA GLU A 185 -7.79 -49.48 58.19
C GLU A 185 -7.92 -50.98 58.54
N GLU A 186 -7.83 -51.86 57.54
CA GLU A 186 -7.85 -53.28 57.73
C GLU A 186 -6.65 -53.77 58.54
N LEU A 187 -5.43 -53.33 58.26
CA LEU A 187 -4.22 -53.61 59.00
C LEU A 187 -4.33 -53.14 60.47
N SER A 188 -4.89 -51.97 60.71
CA SER A 188 -5.14 -51.43 62.05
C SER A 188 -6.10 -52.29 62.82
N SER A 189 -7.18 -52.76 62.19
CA SER A 189 -8.15 -53.69 62.80
C SER A 189 -7.51 -55.06 63.16
N GLN A 190 -6.69 -55.57 62.19
CA GLN A 190 -5.96 -56.84 62.46
C GLN A 190 -4.94 -56.68 63.58
N ALA A 191 -4.22 -55.57 63.67
CA ALA A 191 -3.28 -55.27 64.73
C ALA A 191 -3.99 -55.22 66.13
N GLN A 192 -5.18 -54.59 66.18
CA GLN A 192 -6.00 -54.56 67.39
C GLN A 192 -6.46 -55.95 67.82
N LEU A 193 -6.90 -56.77 66.83
CA LEU A 193 -7.28 -58.16 67.10
C LEU A 193 -6.10 -58.97 67.64
N LEU A 194 -4.91 -58.83 67.02
CA LEU A 194 -3.70 -59.52 67.50
C LEU A 194 -3.30 -59.05 68.91
N SER A 195 -3.40 -57.75 69.19
CA SER A 195 -3.17 -57.27 70.61
C SER A 195 -4.14 -57.86 71.61
N TYR A 196 -5.42 -57.91 71.24
CA TYR A 196 -6.44 -58.56 72.10
C TYR A 196 -6.16 -60.05 72.32
N LEU A 197 -5.79 -60.80 71.29
CA LEU A 197 -5.44 -62.18 71.37
C LEU A 197 -4.16 -62.38 72.19
N ALA A 198 -3.15 -61.58 72.11
CA ALA A 198 -1.93 -61.57 72.86
C ALA A 198 -2.18 -61.32 74.38
N GLU A 199 -3.14 -60.45 74.73
CA GLU A 199 -3.56 -60.22 76.14
C GLU A 199 -4.21 -61.45 76.77
N GLN A 200 -4.85 -62.33 75.98
CA GLN A 200 -5.42 -63.56 76.45
C GLN A 200 -4.37 -64.62 76.76
N PHE A 201 -3.18 -64.59 76.20
CA PHE A 201 -2.06 -65.41 76.56
C PHE A 201 -1.40 -64.85 77.82
N LYS A 202 -1.82 -65.43 79.04
CA LYS A 202 -1.09 -65.20 80.28
C LYS A 202 0.30 -65.78 80.12
N LEU A 203 1.30 -64.93 79.84
CA LEU A 203 2.69 -65.35 79.99
C LEU A 203 2.92 -65.72 81.41
N LYS A 204 3.30 -67.00 81.66
CA LYS A 204 3.70 -67.46 82.94
C LYS A 204 4.90 -66.65 83.38
N GLU A 205 4.75 -65.81 84.42
CA GLU A 205 5.89 -65.16 85.06
C GLU A 205 6.90 -66.22 85.37
N LEU A 206 8.08 -66.15 84.77
CA LEU A 206 9.24 -66.86 85.22
C LEU A 206 9.60 -66.26 86.58
N GLN A 207 9.07 -66.91 87.65
CA GLN A 207 9.55 -66.64 88.98
C GLN A 207 11.04 -66.94 88.98
N GLU A 208 11.81 -65.94 89.32
CA GLU A 208 13.24 -66.02 89.59
C GLU A 208 13.49 -67.18 90.58
N CYS A 209 14.24 -68.16 90.12
CA CYS A 209 14.95 -69.06 91.05
C CYS A 209 16.29 -68.40 91.37
N ILE A 210 16.37 -67.87 92.59
CA ILE A 210 17.64 -67.57 93.25
C ILE A 210 18.29 -68.86 93.67
#